data_8d45744cfb7a50fde735b1eb89260110
#
_entry.id   8d45744cfb7a50fde735b1eb89260110
#
_cell.length_a   1.000
_cell.length_b   1.000
_cell.length_c   1.000
_cell.angle_alpha   90.00
_cell.angle_beta   90.00
_cell.angle_gamma   90.00
#
_symmetry.space_group_name_H-M   'P 1'
#
loop_
_entity.id
_entity.type
_entity.pdbx_description
1 polymer ?
#
loop_
_entity_poly.entity_id
_entity_poly.type
_entity_poly.pdbx_seq_one_letter_code
_entity_poly.pdbx_strand_id
1 'polypeptide(L)'
;MKLKRFVSLLLCAVLSLSLLTACGDTDDVITIAVPNDTTNEARALLLLEELGYITLKDGAGITATVGDIEDNPYGIEFNEVEAAQLPNVLQDVDYAIINSNYAIEAGLNPVEDSLAMEGSSSAYSNVLVVKEGNEDTDAIKALQAALESQQVADYIASTYDGAVASTVDNPGDGYDDTIDYDALAGTTITVAASPTPHAEILAVAKEILAEKDITLDIIEFTDYVQPNNVVESGEVDANYFQHIPYLDDFNEQNGTHLVAVSAIRVEPMGLYGGKQSSLDAITE
;
A
#
# COMPACT_ATOMS: atom_id res chain seq x y z
N MET A 1 -13.48 -8.61 -72.76
CA MET A 1 -12.48 -8.10 -71.79
C MET A 1 -12.97 -6.89 -70.96
N LYS A 2 -13.88 -6.05 -71.45
CA LYS A 2 -14.35 -4.82 -70.72
C LYS A 2 -15.32 -5.16 -69.55
N LEU A 3 -16.15 -6.20 -69.69
CA LEU A 3 -17.16 -6.56 -68.67
C LEU A 3 -16.54 -7.14 -67.40
N LYS A 4 -15.46 -7.97 -67.51
CA LYS A 4 -14.74 -8.54 -66.36
C LYS A 4 -13.98 -7.51 -65.50
N ARG A 5 -13.56 -6.39 -66.09
CA ARG A 5 -12.93 -5.29 -65.36
C ARG A 5 -13.92 -4.43 -64.60
N PHE A 6 -15.16 -4.32 -65.06
CA PHE A 6 -16.24 -3.58 -64.32
C PHE A 6 -16.72 -4.34 -63.12
N VAL A 7 -16.87 -5.67 -63.22
CA VAL A 7 -17.27 -6.54 -62.12
C VAL A 7 -16.18 -6.58 -60.99
N SER A 8 -14.92 -6.61 -61.35
CA SER A 8 -13.80 -6.52 -60.35
C SER A 8 -13.73 -5.19 -59.65
N LEU A 9 -14.04 -4.07 -60.33
CA LEU A 9 -14.04 -2.72 -59.70
C LEU A 9 -15.28 -2.54 -58.79
N LEU A 10 -16.42 -3.11 -59.12
CA LEU A 10 -17.61 -3.08 -58.28
C LEU A 10 -17.46 -3.95 -57.01
N LEU A 11 -16.75 -5.12 -57.10
CA LEU A 11 -16.50 -5.98 -55.97
C LEU A 11 -15.49 -5.35 -55.01
N CYS A 12 -14.48 -4.62 -55.46
CA CYS A 12 -13.55 -3.87 -54.62
C CYS A 12 -14.22 -2.67 -53.95
N ALA A 13 -15.17 -2.00 -54.56
CA ALA A 13 -15.90 -0.88 -53.97
C ALA A 13 -16.89 -1.32 -52.90
N VAL A 14 -17.44 -2.54 -52.99
CA VAL A 14 -18.35 -3.10 -51.97
C VAL A 14 -17.56 -3.65 -50.78
N LEU A 15 -16.34 -4.19 -50.99
CA LEU A 15 -15.47 -4.60 -49.88
C LEU A 15 -14.85 -3.42 -49.12
N SER A 16 -14.68 -2.25 -49.77
CA SER A 16 -14.14 -1.06 -49.08
C SER A 16 -15.19 -0.28 -48.30
N LEU A 17 -16.49 -0.53 -48.55
CA LEU A 17 -17.57 0.12 -47.81
C LEU A 17 -18.01 -0.66 -46.57
N SER A 18 -17.59 -1.94 -46.44
CA SER A 18 -17.90 -2.77 -45.26
C SER A 18 -16.81 -2.71 -44.16
N LEU A 19 -15.75 -1.90 -44.34
CA LEU A 19 -14.72 -1.64 -43.35
C LEU A 19 -14.89 -0.35 -42.56
N LEU A 20 -15.98 0.39 -42.79
CA LEU A 20 -16.26 1.69 -42.15
C LEU A 20 -17.40 1.65 -41.13
N THR A 21 -17.89 0.47 -40.76
CA THR A 21 -18.93 0.33 -39.72
C THR A 21 -18.53 -0.55 -38.55
N ALA A 22 -17.20 -0.61 -38.26
CA ALA A 22 -16.66 -1.26 -37.05
C ALA A 22 -16.00 -0.21 -36.14
N CYS A 23 -16.48 1.04 -36.11
CA CYS A 23 -16.47 1.90 -34.96
C CYS A 23 -17.87 1.78 -34.34
N GLY A 24 -18.19 0.63 -33.78
CA GLY A 24 -19.15 0.57 -32.70
C GLY A 24 -18.51 1.29 -31.52
N ASP A 25 -19.28 2.15 -30.87
CA ASP A 25 -18.98 2.59 -29.52
C ASP A 25 -18.66 1.32 -28.72
N THR A 26 -17.38 1.05 -28.49
CA THR A 26 -17.02 0.34 -27.29
C THR A 26 -17.42 1.35 -26.22
N ASP A 27 -18.50 1.09 -25.50
CA ASP A 27 -18.65 1.67 -24.18
C ASP A 27 -17.30 1.43 -23.54
N ASP A 28 -16.50 2.49 -23.35
CA ASP A 28 -15.16 2.37 -22.78
C ASP A 28 -15.37 1.95 -21.33
N VAL A 29 -15.28 0.64 -21.09
CA VAL A 29 -15.45 0.05 -19.76
C VAL A 29 -14.38 0.62 -18.87
N ILE A 30 -14.77 1.27 -17.79
CA ILE A 30 -13.84 1.83 -16.80
C ILE A 30 -13.11 0.69 -16.09
N THR A 31 -11.80 0.74 -16.13
CA THR A 31 -10.91 -0.23 -15.49
C THR A 31 -10.23 0.37 -14.26
N ILE A 32 -10.33 -0.31 -13.11
CA ILE A 32 -9.66 0.08 -11.86
C ILE A 32 -8.75 -1.04 -11.40
N ALA A 33 -7.44 -0.76 -11.28
CA ALA A 33 -6.50 -1.69 -10.66
C ALA A 33 -6.52 -1.54 -9.14
N VAL A 34 -6.56 -2.69 -8.44
CA VAL A 34 -6.59 -2.79 -6.98
C VAL A 34 -5.55 -3.81 -6.49
N PRO A 35 -5.06 -3.70 -5.24
CA PRO A 35 -4.20 -4.74 -4.66
C PRO A 35 -4.89 -6.10 -4.65
N ASN A 36 -4.12 -7.18 -4.77
CA ASN A 36 -4.65 -8.55 -4.78
C ASN A 36 -4.45 -9.29 -3.45
N ASP A 37 -3.91 -8.65 -2.42
CA ASP A 37 -3.90 -9.20 -1.07
C ASP A 37 -5.19 -8.84 -0.34
N THR A 38 -5.68 -9.76 0.49
CA THR A 38 -7.01 -9.73 1.11
C THR A 38 -7.34 -8.39 1.75
N THR A 39 -6.43 -7.85 2.57
CA THR A 39 -6.74 -6.67 3.38
C THR A 39 -6.58 -5.35 2.63
N ASN A 40 -5.63 -5.25 1.68
CA ASN A 40 -5.51 -4.04 0.86
C ASN A 40 -6.53 -4.03 -0.29
N GLU A 41 -6.94 -5.19 -0.85
CA GLU A 41 -8.08 -5.28 -1.76
C GLU A 41 -9.33 -4.75 -1.06
N ALA A 42 -9.63 -5.23 0.16
CA ALA A 42 -10.77 -4.77 0.94
C ALA A 42 -10.72 -3.26 1.21
N ARG A 43 -9.56 -2.70 1.55
CA ARG A 43 -9.39 -1.24 1.73
C ARG A 43 -9.71 -0.47 0.45
N ALA A 44 -9.24 -0.96 -0.69
CA ALA A 44 -9.51 -0.33 -1.99
C ALA A 44 -11.02 -0.35 -2.32
N LEU A 45 -11.68 -1.47 -2.07
CA LEU A 45 -13.12 -1.59 -2.30
C LEU A 45 -13.95 -0.73 -1.33
N LEU A 46 -13.54 -0.65 -0.06
CA LEU A 46 -14.18 0.23 0.93
C LEU A 46 -14.04 1.72 0.56
N LEU A 47 -12.89 2.13 0.00
CA LEU A 47 -12.71 3.48 -0.53
C LEU A 47 -13.70 3.76 -1.68
N LEU A 48 -13.86 2.83 -2.62
CA LEU A 48 -14.81 2.98 -3.73
C LEU A 48 -16.27 2.98 -3.26
N GLU A 49 -16.59 2.22 -2.21
CA GLU A 49 -17.91 2.26 -1.57
C GLU A 49 -18.15 3.61 -0.88
N GLU A 50 -17.17 4.14 -0.14
CA GLU A 50 -17.25 5.47 0.50
C GLU A 50 -17.45 6.57 -0.54
N LEU A 51 -16.84 6.46 -1.72
CA LEU A 51 -17.00 7.37 -2.84
C LEU A 51 -18.34 7.17 -3.59
N GLY A 52 -19.09 6.09 -3.30
CA GLY A 52 -20.38 5.79 -3.89
C GLY A 52 -20.31 5.17 -5.28
N TYR A 53 -19.20 4.59 -5.68
CA TYR A 53 -19.04 3.95 -6.99
C TYR A 53 -19.48 2.48 -7.00
N ILE A 54 -19.43 1.81 -5.86
CA ILE A 54 -19.91 0.42 -5.67
C ILE A 54 -20.67 0.32 -4.36
N THR A 55 -21.35 -0.81 -4.16
CA THR A 55 -21.89 -1.21 -2.85
C THR A 55 -21.38 -2.63 -2.55
N LEU A 56 -20.90 -2.87 -1.35
CA LEU A 56 -20.45 -4.18 -0.88
C LEU A 56 -21.60 -4.91 -0.17
N LYS A 57 -21.56 -6.23 -0.13
CA LYS A 57 -22.48 -7.07 0.63
C LYS A 57 -22.38 -6.75 2.12
N ASP A 58 -23.53 -6.80 2.79
CA ASP A 58 -23.57 -6.62 4.24
C ASP A 58 -22.57 -7.53 4.97
N GLY A 59 -21.67 -6.92 5.74
CA GLY A 59 -20.70 -7.63 6.57
C GLY A 59 -19.41 -8.06 5.85
N ALA A 60 -19.18 -7.67 4.59
CA ALA A 60 -17.94 -7.96 3.87
C ALA A 60 -16.70 -7.35 4.59
N GLY A 61 -16.79 -6.08 5.02
CA GLY A 61 -15.82 -5.45 5.91
C GLY A 61 -14.36 -5.48 5.40
N ILE A 62 -13.43 -5.69 6.32
CA ILE A 62 -11.97 -5.64 6.07
C ILE A 62 -11.41 -6.86 5.31
N THR A 63 -12.24 -7.79 4.91
CA THR A 63 -11.89 -8.98 4.09
C THR A 63 -12.71 -9.04 2.80
N ALA A 64 -13.33 -7.91 2.42
CA ALA A 64 -14.09 -7.80 1.17
C ALA A 64 -13.21 -8.09 -0.05
N THR A 65 -13.77 -8.82 -1.00
CA THR A 65 -13.15 -9.11 -2.30
C THR A 65 -14.03 -8.54 -3.42
N VAL A 66 -13.50 -8.47 -4.64
CA VAL A 66 -14.30 -8.11 -5.84
C VAL A 66 -15.57 -8.99 -5.95
N GLY A 67 -15.51 -10.25 -5.47
CA GLY A 67 -16.67 -11.15 -5.40
C GLY A 67 -17.76 -10.71 -4.42
N ASP A 68 -17.48 -9.77 -3.52
CA ASP A 68 -18.43 -9.24 -2.52
C ASP A 68 -19.08 -7.93 -2.94
N ILE A 69 -18.85 -7.47 -4.16
CA ILE A 69 -19.57 -6.34 -4.73
C ILE A 69 -21.02 -6.77 -4.99
N GLU A 70 -21.98 -6.08 -4.34
CA GLU A 70 -23.41 -6.31 -4.50
C GLU A 70 -23.98 -5.47 -5.65
N ASP A 71 -23.55 -4.20 -5.77
CA ASP A 71 -23.96 -3.31 -6.84
C ASP A 71 -22.75 -2.58 -7.44
N ASN A 72 -22.71 -2.57 -8.77
CA ASN A 72 -21.68 -1.91 -9.58
C ASN A 72 -22.38 -1.15 -10.72
N PRO A 73 -23.03 -0.02 -10.41
CA PRO A 73 -23.91 0.66 -11.36
C PRO A 73 -23.19 1.24 -12.58
N TYR A 74 -21.88 1.44 -12.47
CA TYR A 74 -21.04 2.01 -13.53
C TYR A 74 -20.30 0.95 -14.36
N GLY A 75 -20.49 -0.35 -14.07
CA GLY A 75 -19.87 -1.43 -14.83
C GLY A 75 -18.34 -1.45 -14.74
N ILE A 76 -17.77 -1.02 -13.60
CA ILE A 76 -16.31 -1.00 -13.37
C ILE A 76 -15.75 -2.42 -13.49
N GLU A 77 -14.71 -2.58 -14.30
CA GLU A 77 -13.90 -3.82 -14.34
C GLU A 77 -12.68 -3.68 -13.43
N PHE A 78 -12.50 -4.66 -12.55
CA PHE A 78 -11.40 -4.69 -11.59
C PHE A 78 -10.23 -5.51 -12.08
N ASN A 79 -9.01 -4.94 -11.97
CA ASN A 79 -7.76 -5.63 -12.19
C ASN A 79 -7.06 -5.83 -10.84
N GLU A 80 -7.11 -7.06 -10.31
CA GLU A 80 -6.41 -7.44 -9.08
C GLU A 80 -4.92 -7.65 -9.40
N VAL A 81 -4.06 -6.81 -8.83
CA VAL A 81 -2.63 -6.75 -9.12
C VAL A 81 -1.84 -6.76 -7.81
N GLU A 82 -0.67 -7.40 -7.80
CA GLU A 82 0.25 -7.29 -6.66
C GLU A 82 0.50 -5.82 -6.33
N ALA A 83 0.39 -5.45 -5.05
CA ALA A 83 0.43 -4.05 -4.60
C ALA A 83 1.67 -3.29 -5.11
N ALA A 84 2.84 -3.94 -5.10
CA ALA A 84 4.09 -3.37 -5.61
C ALA A 84 4.08 -3.06 -7.13
N GLN A 85 3.15 -3.67 -7.89
CA GLN A 85 3.06 -3.48 -9.33
C GLN A 85 2.04 -2.41 -9.74
N LEU A 86 1.17 -1.96 -8.83
CA LEU A 86 0.13 -0.98 -9.13
C LEU A 86 0.65 0.31 -9.77
N PRO A 87 1.74 0.94 -9.30
CA PRO A 87 2.28 2.12 -9.97
C PRO A 87 2.73 1.84 -11.43
N ASN A 88 3.21 0.62 -11.71
CA ASN A 88 3.71 0.25 -13.03
C ASN A 88 2.57 0.06 -14.06
N VAL A 89 1.40 -0.39 -13.59
CA VAL A 89 0.22 -0.60 -14.46
C VAL A 89 -0.68 0.63 -14.57
N LEU A 90 -0.43 1.69 -13.80
CA LEU A 90 -1.29 2.87 -13.72
C LEU A 90 -1.62 3.46 -15.09
N GLN A 91 -0.65 3.55 -16.01
CA GLN A 91 -0.85 4.09 -17.36
C GLN A 91 -1.67 3.16 -18.29
N ASP A 92 -1.86 1.90 -17.90
CA ASP A 92 -2.56 0.88 -18.71
C ASP A 92 -4.02 0.70 -18.30
N VAL A 93 -4.46 1.31 -17.20
CA VAL A 93 -5.81 1.30 -16.65
C VAL A 93 -6.38 2.73 -16.57
N ASP A 94 -7.68 2.86 -16.33
CA ASP A 94 -8.29 4.19 -16.15
C ASP A 94 -7.91 4.78 -14.80
N TYR A 95 -7.90 3.92 -13.76
CA TYR A 95 -7.51 4.30 -12.40
C TYR A 95 -6.77 3.15 -11.71
N ALA A 96 -6.03 3.48 -10.66
CA ALA A 96 -5.49 2.50 -9.72
C ALA A 96 -5.61 2.99 -8.28
N ILE A 97 -5.90 2.08 -7.35
CA ILE A 97 -5.85 2.37 -5.92
C ILE A 97 -4.54 1.82 -5.37
N ILE A 98 -3.67 2.72 -4.91
CA ILE A 98 -2.28 2.42 -4.61
C ILE A 98 -1.98 2.73 -3.16
N ASN A 99 -1.33 1.80 -2.46
CA ASN A 99 -0.78 2.03 -1.12
C ASN A 99 0.24 3.18 -1.15
N SER A 100 0.19 4.07 -0.18
CA SER A 100 0.99 5.29 -0.19
C SER A 100 2.49 5.05 -0.24
N ASN A 101 3.01 4.00 0.41
CA ASN A 101 4.43 3.66 0.31
C ASN A 101 4.88 3.38 -1.13
N TYR A 102 4.10 2.62 -1.91
CA TYR A 102 4.41 2.35 -3.32
C TYR A 102 4.17 3.57 -4.21
N ALA A 103 3.18 4.40 -3.89
CA ALA A 103 2.97 5.67 -4.60
C ALA A 103 4.17 6.60 -4.42
N ILE A 104 4.64 6.80 -3.19
CA ILE A 104 5.80 7.65 -2.87
C ILE A 104 7.07 7.09 -3.51
N GLU A 105 7.31 5.78 -3.45
CA GLU A 105 8.46 5.13 -4.09
C GLU A 105 8.45 5.34 -5.62
N ALA A 106 7.27 5.36 -6.23
CA ALA A 106 7.10 5.65 -7.66
C ALA A 106 7.18 7.15 -8.01
N GLY A 107 7.38 8.03 -7.03
CA GLY A 107 7.48 9.48 -7.20
C GLY A 107 6.14 10.21 -7.29
N LEU A 108 5.04 9.56 -6.89
CA LEU A 108 3.73 10.20 -6.74
C LEU A 108 3.63 10.83 -5.35
N ASN A 109 3.03 12.01 -5.28
CA ASN A 109 2.64 12.63 -4.00
C ASN A 109 1.20 12.22 -3.68
N PRO A 110 0.94 11.41 -2.63
CA PRO A 110 -0.42 10.95 -2.33
C PRO A 110 -1.42 12.08 -2.12
N VAL A 111 -1.00 13.23 -1.57
CA VAL A 111 -1.88 14.37 -1.29
C VAL A 111 -2.18 15.19 -2.56
N GLU A 112 -1.19 15.35 -3.45
CA GLU A 112 -1.31 16.22 -4.62
C GLU A 112 -1.76 15.48 -5.88
N ASP A 113 -1.33 14.22 -6.06
CA ASP A 113 -1.53 13.45 -7.29
C ASP A 113 -2.73 12.49 -7.22
N SER A 114 -3.24 12.15 -6.02
CA SER A 114 -4.43 11.32 -5.93
C SER A 114 -5.70 12.11 -6.27
N LEU A 115 -6.66 11.45 -6.89
CA LEU A 115 -7.99 12.00 -7.17
C LEU A 115 -8.94 11.87 -5.98
N ALA A 116 -8.67 10.89 -5.12
CA ALA A 116 -9.31 10.70 -3.82
C ALA A 116 -8.37 9.92 -2.89
N MET A 117 -8.54 10.09 -1.59
CA MET A 117 -7.79 9.37 -0.56
C MET A 117 -8.73 8.77 0.47
N GLU A 118 -8.33 7.62 1.02
CA GLU A 118 -8.94 7.04 2.21
C GLU A 118 -8.88 8.02 3.38
N GLY A 119 -9.90 8.01 4.22
CA GLY A 119 -9.85 8.73 5.50
C GLY A 119 -8.75 8.18 6.41
N SER A 120 -8.10 9.04 7.21
CA SER A 120 -7.11 8.59 8.19
C SER A 120 -7.81 7.77 9.28
N SER A 121 -7.57 6.46 9.28
CA SER A 121 -8.09 5.54 10.30
C SER A 121 -6.94 4.90 11.07
N SER A 122 -7.01 4.94 12.42
CA SER A 122 -6.05 4.27 13.28
C SER A 122 -6.03 2.75 13.13
N ALA A 123 -7.06 2.15 12.52
CA ALA A 123 -7.11 0.72 12.23
C ALA A 123 -6.00 0.28 11.27
N TYR A 124 -5.55 1.18 10.40
CA TYR A 124 -4.48 0.92 9.44
C TYR A 124 -3.14 1.58 9.82
N SER A 125 -2.93 1.84 11.12
CA SER A 125 -1.64 2.30 11.60
C SER A 125 -0.54 1.26 11.32
N ASN A 126 0.57 1.72 10.79
CA ASN A 126 1.75 0.89 10.57
C ASN A 126 2.44 0.60 11.90
N VAL A 127 2.75 -0.66 12.11
CA VAL A 127 3.20 -1.21 13.40
C VAL A 127 4.60 -1.79 13.32
N LEU A 128 5.36 -1.64 14.41
CA LEU A 128 6.55 -2.45 14.66
C LEU A 128 6.10 -3.85 15.06
N VAL A 129 6.63 -4.87 14.42
CA VAL A 129 6.24 -6.28 14.61
C VAL A 129 7.45 -7.14 14.92
N VAL A 130 7.28 -8.08 15.84
CA VAL A 130 8.29 -9.07 16.22
C VAL A 130 7.67 -10.47 16.27
N LYS A 131 8.51 -11.49 16.39
CA LYS A 131 8.03 -12.83 16.71
C LYS A 131 7.54 -12.87 18.16
N GLU A 132 6.43 -13.58 18.43
CA GLU A 132 5.85 -13.78 19.75
C GLU A 132 6.93 -14.24 20.77
N GLY A 133 6.95 -13.57 21.91
CA GLY A 133 7.93 -13.79 22.99
C GLY A 133 9.17 -12.87 22.94
N ASN A 134 9.33 -12.06 21.89
CA ASN A 134 10.42 -11.09 21.77
C ASN A 134 9.98 -9.65 22.09
N GLU A 135 8.69 -9.39 22.23
CA GLU A 135 8.08 -8.06 22.41
C GLU A 135 8.61 -7.30 23.63
N ASP A 136 9.02 -8.03 24.66
CA ASP A 136 9.47 -7.45 25.92
C ASP A 136 11.00 -7.41 26.09
N THR A 137 11.77 -7.75 25.07
CA THR A 137 13.24 -7.68 25.13
C THR A 137 13.72 -6.22 25.19
N ASP A 138 14.79 -5.96 25.94
CA ASP A 138 15.32 -4.59 26.08
C ASP A 138 15.71 -3.99 24.74
N ALA A 139 16.22 -4.80 23.80
CA ALA A 139 16.56 -4.35 22.45
C ALA A 139 15.32 -3.86 21.67
N ILE A 140 14.21 -4.59 21.73
CA ILE A 140 12.97 -4.20 21.06
C ILE A 140 12.32 -2.99 21.74
N LYS A 141 12.35 -2.90 23.07
CA LYS A 141 11.89 -1.71 23.80
C LYS A 141 12.73 -0.46 23.47
N ALA A 142 14.04 -0.62 23.30
CA ALA A 142 14.90 0.47 22.87
C ALA A 142 14.56 0.95 21.45
N LEU A 143 14.31 0.03 20.52
CA LEU A 143 13.86 0.36 19.16
C LEU A 143 12.48 1.02 19.18
N GLN A 144 11.54 0.52 19.99
CA GLN A 144 10.23 1.13 20.16
C GLN A 144 10.34 2.58 20.67
N ALA A 145 11.10 2.80 21.75
CA ALA A 145 11.29 4.15 22.28
C ALA A 145 11.90 5.11 21.24
N ALA A 146 12.86 4.64 20.44
CA ALA A 146 13.45 5.44 19.38
C ALA A 146 12.43 5.80 18.29
N LEU A 147 11.58 4.85 17.87
CA LEU A 147 10.51 5.08 16.89
C LEU A 147 9.40 5.99 17.42
N GLU A 148 9.09 5.94 18.72
CA GLU A 148 8.09 6.78 19.38
C GLU A 148 8.63 8.16 19.80
N SER A 149 9.82 8.53 19.34
CA SER A 149 10.46 9.79 19.71
C SER A 149 9.86 11.03 19.02
N GLN A 150 10.04 12.18 19.66
CA GLN A 150 9.70 13.48 19.05
C GLN A 150 10.50 13.72 17.75
N GLN A 151 11.75 13.24 17.69
CA GLN A 151 12.58 13.38 16.49
C GLN A 151 11.99 12.62 15.30
N VAL A 152 11.45 11.42 15.52
CA VAL A 152 10.75 10.66 14.48
C VAL A 152 9.44 11.34 14.08
N ALA A 153 8.65 11.82 15.05
CA ALA A 153 7.40 12.54 14.76
C ALA A 153 7.64 13.82 13.95
N ASP A 154 8.67 14.61 14.29
CA ASP A 154 9.06 15.82 13.56
C ASP A 154 9.56 15.50 12.16
N TYR A 155 10.33 14.41 11.98
CA TYR A 155 10.78 13.95 10.68
C TYR A 155 9.57 13.59 9.78
N ILE A 156 8.62 12.81 10.29
CA ILE A 156 7.41 12.44 9.55
C ILE A 156 6.65 13.69 9.12
N ALA A 157 6.41 14.61 10.05
CA ALA A 157 5.63 15.84 9.78
C ALA A 157 6.30 16.76 8.75
N SER A 158 7.65 16.82 8.75
CA SER A 158 8.39 17.72 7.85
C SER A 158 8.71 17.12 6.48
N THR A 159 8.64 15.78 6.34
CA THR A 159 9.12 15.09 5.13
C THR A 159 8.00 14.74 4.17
N TYR A 160 6.82 14.36 4.68
CA TYR A 160 5.78 13.75 3.85
C TYR A 160 4.55 14.63 3.60
N ASP A 161 4.57 15.91 3.97
CA ASP A 161 3.53 16.92 3.69
C ASP A 161 2.08 16.43 3.96
N GLY A 162 1.91 15.58 5.00
CA GLY A 162 0.62 15.03 5.38
C GLY A 162 0.23 13.71 4.70
N ALA A 163 1.01 13.22 3.72
CA ALA A 163 0.81 11.89 3.14
C ALA A 163 1.05 10.77 4.17
N VAL A 164 1.88 11.04 5.16
CA VAL A 164 2.18 10.17 6.30
C VAL A 164 2.02 10.98 7.58
N ALA A 165 1.32 10.44 8.57
CA ALA A 165 1.07 11.10 9.84
C ALA A 165 1.44 10.20 11.03
N SER A 166 2.19 10.73 12.02
CA SER A 166 2.48 10.01 13.26
C SER A 166 1.18 9.72 14.03
N THR A 167 1.09 8.54 14.62
CA THR A 167 0.02 8.14 15.53
C THR A 167 0.45 8.11 17.00
N VAL A 168 1.67 8.54 17.28
CA VAL A 168 2.22 8.61 18.63
C VAL A 168 1.71 9.87 19.32
N ASP A 169 0.81 9.72 20.31
CA ASP A 169 0.14 10.86 20.97
C ASP A 169 1.09 11.72 21.82
N ASN A 170 2.07 11.09 22.46
CA ASN A 170 3.01 11.75 23.38
C ASN A 170 4.44 11.29 23.07
N PRO A 171 5.05 11.79 21.99
CA PRO A 171 6.40 11.41 21.62
C PRO A 171 7.41 11.69 22.72
N GLY A 172 8.28 10.70 22.97
CA GLY A 172 9.35 10.77 23.98
C GLY A 172 10.65 11.40 23.43
N ASP A 173 11.71 11.29 24.22
CA ASP A 173 13.05 11.72 23.84
C ASP A 173 13.85 10.64 23.07
N GLY A 174 13.24 9.48 22.84
CA GLY A 174 13.81 8.34 22.11
C GLY A 174 14.42 7.28 23.03
N TYR A 175 14.27 7.40 24.34
CA TYR A 175 14.81 6.46 25.31
C TYR A 175 13.75 6.01 26.31
N ASP A 176 13.89 4.77 26.79
CA ASP A 176 13.09 4.21 27.89
C ASP A 176 13.98 4.12 29.15
N ASP A 177 13.62 4.88 30.19
CA ASP A 177 14.35 4.96 31.46
C ASP A 177 14.42 3.61 32.22
N THR A 178 13.65 2.60 31.81
CA THR A 178 13.65 1.27 32.42
C THR A 178 14.72 0.34 31.85
N ILE A 179 15.39 0.74 30.75
CA ILE A 179 16.38 -0.03 30.03
C ILE A 179 17.80 0.31 30.49
N ASP A 180 18.61 -0.71 30.71
CA ASP A 180 20.06 -0.56 30.88
C ASP A 180 20.74 -0.50 29.50
N TYR A 181 20.87 0.70 28.95
CA TYR A 181 21.51 0.92 27.64
C TYR A 181 23.00 0.55 27.63
N ASP A 182 23.67 0.62 28.77
CA ASP A 182 25.08 0.19 28.84
C ASP A 182 25.21 -1.32 28.64
N ALA A 183 24.20 -2.11 29.04
CA ALA A 183 24.16 -3.55 28.79
C ALA A 183 23.84 -3.89 27.32
N LEU A 184 23.21 -2.98 26.58
CA LEU A 184 22.92 -3.13 25.15
C LEU A 184 24.05 -2.61 24.24
N ALA A 185 25.03 -1.87 24.77
CA ALA A 185 26.09 -1.29 23.96
C ALA A 185 26.86 -2.39 23.17
N GLY A 186 27.09 -2.11 21.89
CA GLY A 186 27.73 -3.05 20.95
C GLY A 186 26.74 -4.09 20.36
N THR A 187 25.46 -4.08 20.69
CA THR A 187 24.47 -4.98 20.08
C THR A 187 24.02 -4.47 18.71
N THR A 188 23.48 -5.39 17.90
CA THR A 188 22.83 -5.08 16.62
C THR A 188 21.39 -5.52 16.69
N ILE A 189 20.46 -4.65 16.26
CA ILE A 189 19.05 -4.94 16.04
C ILE A 189 18.82 -4.95 14.54
N THR A 190 18.20 -6.00 14.01
CA THR A 190 17.92 -6.15 12.58
C THR A 190 16.43 -5.93 12.30
N VAL A 191 16.09 -5.07 11.32
CA VAL A 191 14.69 -4.75 10.98
C VAL A 191 14.46 -4.88 9.48
N ALA A 192 13.48 -5.70 9.10
CA ALA A 192 12.96 -5.76 7.74
C ALA A 192 11.94 -4.64 7.50
N ALA A 193 12.09 -3.87 6.42
CA ALA A 193 11.23 -2.73 6.13
C ALA A 193 11.01 -2.55 4.63
N SER A 194 9.91 -1.88 4.25
CA SER A 194 9.80 -1.32 2.89
C SER A 194 10.71 -0.07 2.78
N PRO A 195 11.24 0.24 1.57
CA PRO A 195 12.20 1.33 1.41
C PRO A 195 11.65 2.68 1.90
N THR A 196 10.52 3.11 1.38
CA THR A 196 9.87 4.40 1.69
C THR A 196 8.45 4.16 2.18
N PRO A 197 7.99 4.86 3.20
CA PRO A 197 8.70 5.74 4.14
C PRO A 197 9.35 4.99 5.32
N HIS A 198 9.22 3.65 5.39
CA HIS A 198 9.55 2.84 6.56
C HIS A 198 11.05 2.85 6.90
N ALA A 199 11.92 2.50 5.92
CA ALA A 199 13.36 2.50 6.14
C ALA A 199 13.90 3.91 6.39
N GLU A 200 13.29 4.94 5.77
CA GLU A 200 13.64 6.35 6.01
C GLU A 200 13.33 6.78 7.45
N ILE A 201 12.19 6.37 8.00
CA ILE A 201 11.80 6.61 9.40
C ILE A 201 12.72 5.84 10.34
N LEU A 202 13.03 4.56 10.04
CA LEU A 202 14.00 3.76 10.80
C LEU A 202 15.39 4.37 10.79
N ALA A 203 15.78 5.08 9.73
CA ALA A 203 17.07 5.77 9.68
C ALA A 203 17.18 6.86 10.77
N VAL A 204 16.08 7.53 11.11
CA VAL A 204 16.04 8.48 12.25
C VAL A 204 16.19 7.73 13.58
N ALA A 205 15.47 6.64 13.78
CA ALA A 205 15.61 5.80 14.98
C ALA A 205 17.03 5.23 15.12
N LYS A 206 17.68 4.90 13.99
CA LYS A 206 19.07 4.44 13.94
C LYS A 206 20.05 5.47 14.52
N GLU A 207 19.87 6.75 14.23
CA GLU A 207 20.72 7.81 14.79
C GLU A 207 20.57 7.90 16.30
N ILE A 208 19.33 7.77 16.82
CA ILE A 208 19.04 7.79 18.26
C ILE A 208 19.71 6.59 18.95
N LEU A 209 19.56 5.39 18.42
CA LEU A 209 20.15 4.17 18.97
C LEU A 209 21.68 4.19 18.93
N ALA A 210 22.27 4.80 17.90
CA ALA A 210 23.72 4.93 17.76
C ALA A 210 24.34 5.78 18.86
N GLU A 211 23.63 6.72 19.48
CA GLU A 211 24.08 7.49 20.65
C GLU A 211 24.33 6.59 21.89
N LYS A 212 23.73 5.39 21.89
CA LYS A 212 23.90 4.36 22.93
C LYS A 212 24.77 3.18 22.48
N ASP A 213 25.54 3.34 21.40
CA ASP A 213 26.37 2.29 20.79
C ASP A 213 25.58 1.04 20.39
N ILE A 214 24.29 1.22 20.01
CA ILE A 214 23.42 0.18 19.46
C ILE A 214 23.35 0.37 17.95
N THR A 215 23.63 -0.69 17.19
CA THR A 215 23.53 -0.70 15.73
C THR A 215 22.12 -1.09 15.31
N LEU A 216 21.45 -0.28 14.50
CA LEU A 216 20.23 -0.68 13.79
C LEU A 216 20.60 -1.05 12.35
N ASP A 217 20.40 -2.31 11.97
CA ASP A 217 20.62 -2.81 10.62
C ASP A 217 19.24 -2.93 9.91
N ILE A 218 19.05 -2.12 8.86
CA ILE A 218 17.78 -2.02 8.13
C ILE A 218 17.91 -2.82 6.84
N ILE A 219 17.05 -3.83 6.67
CA ILE A 219 17.03 -4.72 5.51
C ILE A 219 15.78 -4.41 4.71
N GLU A 220 15.95 -3.87 3.50
CA GLU A 220 14.85 -3.44 2.66
C GLU A 220 14.26 -4.57 1.83
N PHE A 221 12.93 -4.64 1.78
CA PHE A 221 12.14 -5.55 0.96
C PHE A 221 11.10 -4.75 0.17
N THR A 222 10.90 -5.13 -1.10
CA THR A 222 9.95 -4.46 -2.01
C THR A 222 8.60 -5.16 -2.10
N ASP A 223 8.40 -6.26 -1.35
CA ASP A 223 7.14 -6.98 -1.24
C ASP A 223 6.65 -7.03 0.22
N TYR A 224 5.40 -7.46 0.43
CA TYR A 224 4.78 -7.53 1.76
C TYR A 224 4.86 -8.93 2.42
N VAL A 225 5.41 -9.93 1.74
CA VAL A 225 5.45 -11.32 2.22
C VAL A 225 6.76 -11.63 2.95
N GLN A 226 7.89 -11.24 2.35
CA GLN A 226 9.22 -11.57 2.87
C GLN A 226 9.52 -10.97 4.24
N PRO A 227 9.13 -9.72 4.57
CA PRO A 227 9.41 -9.15 5.89
C PRO A 227 8.82 -9.97 7.05
N ASN A 228 7.65 -10.57 6.87
CA ASN A 228 7.05 -11.45 7.87
C ASN A 228 7.78 -12.81 7.96
N ASN A 229 8.15 -13.38 6.81
CA ASN A 229 8.85 -14.66 6.77
C ASN A 229 10.20 -14.62 7.48
N VAL A 230 11.00 -13.57 7.29
CA VAL A 230 12.34 -13.46 7.91
C VAL A 230 12.26 -13.19 9.40
N VAL A 231 11.21 -12.54 9.91
CA VAL A 231 10.97 -12.37 11.34
C VAL A 231 10.47 -13.68 11.95
N GLU A 232 9.52 -14.38 11.32
CA GLU A 232 9.03 -15.68 11.81
C GLU A 232 10.14 -16.71 11.87
N SER A 233 11.05 -16.74 10.88
CA SER A 233 12.20 -17.64 10.89
C SER A 233 13.26 -17.28 11.94
N GLY A 234 13.24 -16.06 12.47
CA GLY A 234 14.27 -15.54 13.39
C GLY A 234 15.55 -15.10 12.69
N GLU A 235 15.52 -14.90 11.36
CA GLU A 235 16.64 -14.35 10.60
C GLU A 235 16.80 -12.84 10.86
N VAL A 236 15.68 -12.16 11.14
CA VAL A 236 15.58 -10.73 11.43
C VAL A 236 14.78 -10.55 12.73
N ASP A 237 15.16 -9.58 13.57
CA ASP A 237 14.56 -9.39 14.90
C ASP A 237 13.15 -8.81 14.85
N ALA A 238 12.89 -7.88 13.91
CA ALA A 238 11.62 -7.19 13.76
C ALA A 238 11.32 -6.84 12.30
N ASN A 239 10.07 -6.47 12.02
CA ASN A 239 9.75 -5.75 10.79
C ASN A 239 8.92 -4.49 11.06
N TYR A 240 8.97 -3.59 10.09
CA TYR A 240 8.19 -2.36 10.08
C TYR A 240 7.78 -2.03 8.66
N PHE A 241 6.53 -2.43 8.27
CA PHE A 241 6.01 -2.23 6.91
C PHE A 241 4.49 -2.39 6.82
N GLN A 242 3.81 -2.93 7.83
CA GLN A 242 2.45 -3.43 7.78
C GLN A 242 1.54 -2.82 8.85
N HIS A 243 0.25 -2.98 8.67
CA HIS A 243 -0.79 -2.64 9.64
C HIS A 243 -1.41 -3.91 10.27
N ILE A 244 -2.12 -3.75 11.40
CA ILE A 244 -2.67 -4.87 12.17
C ILE A 244 -3.57 -5.79 11.33
N PRO A 245 -4.53 -5.30 10.51
CA PRO A 245 -5.35 -6.21 9.70
C PRO A 245 -4.55 -7.12 8.76
N TYR A 246 -3.46 -6.60 8.17
CA TYR A 246 -2.57 -7.41 7.33
C TYR A 246 -1.79 -8.44 8.17
N LEU A 247 -1.28 -8.05 9.34
CA LEU A 247 -0.57 -8.93 10.25
C LEU A 247 -1.45 -10.11 10.69
N ASP A 248 -2.69 -9.81 11.09
CA ASP A 248 -3.65 -10.83 11.57
C ASP A 248 -4.00 -11.83 10.45
N ASP A 249 -4.32 -11.32 9.25
CA ASP A 249 -4.59 -12.14 8.06
C ASP A 249 -3.38 -12.99 7.67
N PHE A 250 -2.17 -12.40 7.66
CA PHE A 250 -0.92 -13.11 7.37
C PHE A 250 -0.67 -14.25 8.36
N ASN A 251 -0.84 -14.00 9.66
CA ASN A 251 -0.70 -15.02 10.70
C ASN A 251 -1.69 -16.17 10.50
N GLU A 252 -2.96 -15.86 10.20
CA GLU A 252 -3.98 -16.88 9.97
C GLU A 252 -3.67 -17.73 8.74
N GLN A 253 -3.31 -17.09 7.63
CA GLN A 253 -3.08 -17.79 6.37
C GLN A 253 -1.79 -18.62 6.36
N ASN A 254 -0.74 -18.16 7.05
CA ASN A 254 0.59 -18.78 7.01
C ASN A 254 0.95 -19.55 8.28
N GLY A 255 0.12 -19.49 9.33
CA GLY A 255 0.37 -20.14 10.62
C GLY A 255 1.60 -19.54 11.34
N THR A 256 1.85 -18.24 11.15
CA THR A 256 2.93 -17.50 11.80
C THR A 256 2.49 -16.98 13.17
N HIS A 257 3.48 -16.57 14.00
CA HIS A 257 3.29 -16.14 15.38
C HIS A 257 3.93 -14.77 15.59
N LEU A 258 3.49 -13.82 14.77
CA LEU A 258 3.99 -12.46 14.80
C LEU A 258 3.06 -11.58 15.63
N VAL A 259 3.64 -10.64 16.39
CA VAL A 259 2.88 -9.74 17.26
C VAL A 259 3.28 -8.29 17.04
N ALA A 260 2.29 -7.39 17.07
CA ALA A 260 2.53 -5.96 17.02
C ALA A 260 3.02 -5.45 18.37
N VAL A 261 4.07 -4.63 18.36
CA VAL A 261 4.65 -3.98 19.55
C VAL A 261 4.08 -2.58 19.72
N SER A 262 4.08 -1.77 18.66
CA SER A 262 3.66 -0.37 18.71
C SER A 262 3.16 0.12 17.37
N ALA A 263 2.17 1.02 17.41
CA ALA A 263 1.65 1.73 16.25
C ALA A 263 2.38 3.09 16.11
N ILE A 264 3.02 3.32 14.98
CA ILE A 264 3.91 4.47 14.78
C ILE A 264 3.26 5.55 13.93
N ARG A 265 2.55 5.19 12.85
CA ARG A 265 2.02 6.14 11.88
C ARG A 265 0.89 5.55 11.04
N VAL A 266 0.15 6.43 10.36
CA VAL A 266 -0.80 6.04 9.29
C VAL A 266 -0.35 6.63 7.96
N GLU A 267 -0.74 5.94 6.88
CA GLU A 267 -0.63 6.41 5.50
C GLU A 267 -1.90 6.01 4.75
N PRO A 268 -2.78 6.97 4.42
CA PRO A 268 -4.00 6.69 3.69
C PRO A 268 -3.72 6.17 2.29
N MET A 269 -4.51 5.19 1.83
CA MET A 269 -4.48 4.70 0.45
C MET A 269 -5.08 5.72 -0.51
N GLY A 270 -4.52 5.87 -1.72
CA GLY A 270 -4.99 6.83 -2.71
C GLY A 270 -5.55 6.18 -3.98
N LEU A 271 -6.56 6.82 -4.58
CA LEU A 271 -7.08 6.52 -5.92
C LEU A 271 -6.44 7.49 -6.91
N TYR A 272 -5.67 6.96 -7.85
CA TYR A 272 -4.89 7.72 -8.83
C TYR A 272 -5.46 7.57 -10.23
N GLY A 273 -5.38 8.64 -11.02
CA GLY A 273 -5.73 8.63 -12.43
C GLY A 273 -4.62 8.03 -13.29
N GLY A 274 -4.98 7.11 -14.17
CA GLY A 274 -4.12 6.52 -15.18
C GLY A 274 -4.40 7.11 -16.56
N LYS A 275 -5.30 6.48 -17.33
CA LYS A 275 -5.80 7.05 -18.60
C LYS A 275 -6.74 8.23 -18.35
N GLN A 276 -7.42 8.26 -17.22
CA GLN A 276 -8.35 9.32 -16.83
C GLN A 276 -7.66 10.28 -15.84
N SER A 277 -8.03 11.55 -15.89
CA SER A 277 -7.48 12.59 -15.00
C SER A 277 -8.53 13.20 -14.07
N SER A 278 -9.76 12.72 -14.11
CA SER A 278 -10.90 13.15 -13.30
C SER A 278 -11.77 11.94 -12.97
N LEU A 279 -12.44 11.96 -11.82
CA LEU A 279 -13.39 10.92 -11.42
C LEU A 279 -14.73 11.02 -12.18
N ASP A 280 -14.98 12.09 -12.91
CA ASP A 280 -16.21 12.28 -13.67
C ASP A 280 -16.42 11.17 -14.72
N ALA A 281 -15.33 10.65 -15.31
CA ALA A 281 -15.39 9.58 -16.30
C ALA A 281 -15.96 8.24 -15.74
N ILE A 282 -16.00 8.05 -14.42
CA ILE A 282 -16.63 6.87 -13.81
C ILE A 282 -18.17 6.94 -13.96
N THR A 283 -18.72 8.15 -13.98
CA THR A 283 -20.18 8.39 -13.93
C THR A 283 -20.78 8.83 -15.28
N GLU A 284 -19.95 9.08 -16.29
CA GLU A 284 -20.37 9.44 -17.65
C GLU A 284 -20.69 8.21 -18.50
#